data_cc60e51edb6a8c009ab1d581c2a717e4
#
_entry.id   cc60e51edb6a8c009ab1d581c2a717e4
#
_cell.length_a   1.000
_cell.length_b   1.000
_cell.length_c   1.000
_cell.angle_alpha   90.00
_cell.angle_beta   90.00
_cell.angle_gamma   90.00
#
_symmetry.space_group_name_H-M   'P 1'
#
loop_
_entity.id
_entity.type
_entity.pdbx_description
1 polymer ?
#
loop_
_entity_poly.entity_id
_entity_poly.type
_entity_poly.pdbx_seq_one_letter_code
_entity_poly.pdbx_strand_id
1 'polypeptide(L)'
;IRDRFKARDLGSDTSEIFKKACKDAYDRFKPQALVVGASCTAELIQDDPGGLAEALNLSVPTIPLELPSYQRKENYGASETFYQIIRKLVKSSSKTENLSCNILGPASLGFRHRDDIIEIEKILSGMGIEINLIAPLGASPEDIQNKTAKAHFNVMLYPEIAETACRYLEKEFNQPYTK
;
A
#
# COMPACT_ATOMS: atom_id res chain seq x y z
N ILE A 1 -8.19 -5.37 -12.42
CA ILE A 1 -8.96 -6.25 -13.33
C ILE A 1 -9.91 -7.02 -12.46
N ARG A 2 -11.19 -6.96 -12.77
CA ARG A 2 -12.20 -7.74 -12.09
C ARG A 2 -12.48 -8.97 -12.94
N ASP A 3 -12.02 -10.13 -12.49
CA ASP A 3 -12.38 -11.37 -13.14
C ASP A 3 -13.87 -11.66 -12.86
N ARG A 4 -14.62 -12.00 -13.89
CA ARG A 4 -16.06 -12.25 -13.75
C ARG A 4 -16.27 -13.76 -13.57
N PHE A 5 -16.19 -14.20 -12.32
CA PHE A 5 -16.70 -15.52 -11.98
C PHE A 5 -18.17 -15.64 -12.39
N LYS A 6 -18.50 -16.68 -13.09
CA LYS A 6 -19.87 -17.03 -13.48
C LYS A 6 -20.33 -18.22 -12.64
N ALA A 7 -21.64 -18.34 -12.45
CA ALA A 7 -22.24 -19.44 -11.68
C ALA A 7 -21.76 -20.85 -12.14
N ARG A 8 -21.38 -21.01 -13.40
CA ARG A 8 -20.81 -22.25 -13.97
C ARG A 8 -19.41 -22.57 -13.46
N ASP A 9 -18.70 -21.59 -12.91
CA ASP A 9 -17.32 -21.73 -12.47
C ASP A 9 -17.24 -22.16 -10.99
N LEU A 10 -18.38 -22.24 -10.29
CA LEU A 10 -18.51 -22.62 -8.88
C LEU A 10 -18.15 -24.11 -8.59
N GLY A 11 -17.88 -24.91 -9.60
CA GLY A 11 -17.47 -26.32 -9.44
C GLY A 11 -16.15 -26.65 -10.15
N SER A 12 -15.49 -25.66 -10.74
CA SER A 12 -14.20 -25.81 -11.42
C SER A 12 -13.05 -25.32 -10.54
N ASP A 13 -11.83 -25.73 -10.87
CA ASP A 13 -10.63 -25.21 -10.19
C ASP A 13 -10.46 -23.72 -10.49
N THR A 14 -10.94 -22.90 -9.54
CA THR A 14 -10.88 -21.44 -9.62
C THR A 14 -9.44 -20.92 -9.59
N SER A 15 -8.51 -21.70 -9.03
CA SER A 15 -7.10 -21.31 -8.88
C SER A 15 -6.40 -21.12 -10.21
N GLU A 16 -6.65 -21.98 -11.19
CA GLU A 16 -6.03 -21.85 -12.53
C GLU A 16 -6.58 -20.64 -13.32
N ILE A 17 -7.89 -20.37 -13.17
CA ILE A 17 -8.51 -19.18 -13.76
C ILE A 17 -7.90 -17.92 -13.17
N PHE A 18 -7.73 -17.90 -11.84
CA PHE A 18 -7.15 -16.77 -11.12
C PHE A 18 -5.67 -16.54 -11.48
N LYS A 19 -4.86 -17.60 -11.48
CA LYS A 19 -3.44 -17.52 -11.88
C LYS A 19 -3.28 -17.00 -13.30
N LYS A 20 -4.11 -17.46 -14.23
CA LYS A 20 -4.12 -16.96 -15.60
C LYS A 20 -4.47 -15.48 -15.64
N ALA A 21 -5.50 -15.02 -14.92
CA ALA A 21 -5.89 -13.62 -14.87
C ALA A 21 -4.78 -12.72 -14.32
N CYS A 22 -4.07 -13.15 -13.27
CA CYS A 22 -2.92 -12.43 -12.72
C CYS A 22 -1.78 -12.33 -13.75
N LYS A 23 -1.49 -13.43 -14.45
CA LYS A 23 -0.45 -13.45 -15.49
C LYS A 23 -0.81 -12.55 -16.68
N ASP A 24 -2.05 -12.63 -17.15
CA ASP A 24 -2.55 -11.78 -18.23
C ASP A 24 -2.51 -10.29 -17.84
N ALA A 25 -2.84 -9.97 -16.57
CA ALA A 25 -2.73 -8.63 -16.04
C ALA A 25 -1.27 -8.14 -16.02
N TYR A 26 -0.38 -8.97 -15.50
CA TYR A 26 1.06 -8.66 -15.48
C TYR A 26 1.61 -8.44 -16.89
N ASP A 27 1.32 -9.34 -17.83
CA ASP A 27 1.82 -9.25 -19.19
C ASP A 27 1.28 -8.04 -19.96
N ARG A 28 0.02 -7.69 -19.71
CA ARG A 28 -0.65 -6.56 -20.36
C ARG A 28 -0.22 -5.20 -19.82
N PHE A 29 -0.09 -5.04 -18.51
CA PHE A 29 0.11 -3.75 -17.86
C PHE A 29 1.53 -3.51 -17.42
N LYS A 30 2.38 -4.54 -17.34
CA LYS A 30 3.77 -4.45 -16.86
C LYS A 30 3.89 -3.61 -15.58
N PRO A 31 3.13 -3.95 -14.52
CA PRO A 31 3.06 -3.14 -13.31
C PRO A 31 4.37 -3.20 -12.51
N GLN A 32 4.63 -2.20 -11.69
CA GLN A 32 5.74 -2.20 -10.73
C GLN A 32 5.45 -3.02 -9.47
N ALA A 33 4.18 -3.25 -9.16
CA ALA A 33 3.70 -4.12 -8.08
C ALA A 33 2.31 -4.63 -8.43
N LEU A 34 1.95 -5.81 -7.94
CA LEU A 34 0.63 -6.39 -8.09
C LEU A 34 -0.06 -6.47 -6.73
N VAL A 35 -1.16 -5.74 -6.57
CA VAL A 35 -2.00 -5.81 -5.39
C VAL A 35 -3.16 -6.75 -5.66
N VAL A 36 -3.35 -7.72 -4.79
CA VAL A 36 -4.34 -8.79 -4.96
C VAL A 36 -5.25 -8.85 -3.73
N GLY A 37 -6.55 -8.71 -3.95
CA GLY A 37 -7.54 -8.81 -2.89
C GLY A 37 -8.67 -9.77 -3.26
N ALA A 38 -9.29 -10.35 -2.25
CA ALA A 38 -10.50 -11.14 -2.42
C ALA A 38 -11.70 -10.23 -2.74
N SER A 39 -12.60 -10.70 -3.59
CA SER A 39 -13.94 -10.13 -3.70
C SER A 39 -14.84 -10.73 -2.61
N CYS A 40 -15.97 -10.08 -2.33
CA CYS A 40 -16.96 -10.64 -1.38
C CYS A 40 -17.43 -12.06 -1.75
N THR A 41 -17.47 -12.38 -3.03
CA THR A 41 -17.81 -13.74 -3.50
C THR A 41 -16.68 -14.74 -3.25
N ALA A 42 -15.42 -14.35 -3.48
CA ALA A 42 -14.25 -15.18 -3.22
C ALA A 42 -14.11 -15.48 -1.70
N GLU A 43 -14.41 -14.48 -0.86
CA GLU A 43 -14.45 -14.66 0.60
C GLU A 43 -15.47 -15.72 1.04
N LEU A 44 -16.66 -15.74 0.40
CA LEU A 44 -17.69 -16.73 0.71
C LEU A 44 -17.31 -18.16 0.34
N ILE A 45 -16.47 -18.36 -0.68
CA ILE A 45 -15.99 -19.67 -1.11
C ILE A 45 -14.62 -20.04 -0.51
N GLN A 46 -14.11 -19.21 0.39
CA GLN A 46 -12.83 -19.40 1.09
C GLN A 46 -11.62 -19.56 0.16
N ASP A 47 -11.62 -18.93 -0.99
CA ASP A 47 -10.46 -18.85 -1.87
C ASP A 47 -9.36 -18.00 -1.23
N ASP A 48 -8.10 -18.44 -1.39
CA ASP A 48 -6.91 -17.67 -1.01
C ASP A 48 -6.24 -17.05 -2.24
N PRO A 49 -6.73 -15.92 -2.75
CA PRO A 49 -6.14 -15.26 -3.92
C PRO A 49 -4.72 -14.73 -3.64
N GLY A 50 -4.42 -14.43 -2.38
CA GLY A 50 -3.10 -13.94 -1.98
C GLY A 50 -2.02 -14.99 -2.15
N GLY A 51 -2.22 -16.17 -1.56
CA GLY A 51 -1.29 -17.30 -1.69
C GLY A 51 -1.16 -17.80 -3.13
N LEU A 52 -2.27 -17.82 -3.87
CA LEU A 52 -2.24 -18.17 -5.30
C LEU A 52 -1.42 -17.19 -6.13
N ALA A 53 -1.52 -15.88 -5.86
CA ALA A 53 -0.76 -14.87 -6.58
C ALA A 53 0.73 -14.90 -6.21
N GLU A 54 1.08 -15.14 -4.96
CA GLU A 54 2.47 -15.31 -4.53
C GLU A 54 3.12 -16.54 -5.17
N ALA A 55 2.37 -17.63 -5.34
CA ALA A 55 2.84 -18.86 -5.99
C ALA A 55 3.19 -18.67 -7.48
N LEU A 56 2.75 -17.59 -8.11
CA LEU A 56 3.13 -17.28 -9.50
C LEU A 56 4.58 -16.82 -9.66
N ASN A 57 5.25 -16.43 -8.59
CA ASN A 57 6.63 -15.95 -8.59
C ASN A 57 6.89 -14.89 -9.68
N LEU A 58 6.02 -13.91 -9.79
CA LEU A 58 6.18 -12.80 -10.74
C LEU A 58 7.44 -12.00 -10.40
N SER A 59 8.03 -11.37 -11.42
CA SER A 59 9.23 -10.54 -11.23
C SER A 59 8.98 -9.21 -10.49
N VAL A 60 7.74 -8.94 -10.11
CA VAL A 60 7.33 -7.77 -9.32
C VAL A 60 6.75 -8.20 -7.98
N PRO A 61 6.85 -7.33 -6.95
CA PRO A 61 6.24 -7.61 -5.66
C PRO A 61 4.74 -7.87 -5.78
N THR A 62 4.28 -8.97 -5.20
CA THR A 62 2.85 -9.26 -5.05
C THR A 62 2.45 -8.96 -3.61
N ILE A 63 1.39 -8.17 -3.45
CA ILE A 63 0.89 -7.68 -2.17
C ILE A 63 -0.51 -8.27 -1.96
N PRO A 64 -0.64 -9.34 -1.16
CA PRO A 64 -1.94 -9.88 -0.81
C PRO A 64 -2.67 -8.94 0.16
N LEU A 65 -3.96 -8.74 -0.05
CA LEU A 65 -4.83 -7.98 0.82
C LEU A 65 -5.97 -8.87 1.33
N GLU A 66 -5.98 -9.08 2.64
CA GLU A 66 -7.08 -9.73 3.34
C GLU A 66 -8.03 -8.67 3.88
N LEU A 67 -8.98 -8.25 3.04
CA LEU A 67 -9.95 -7.21 3.39
C LEU A 67 -11.34 -7.82 3.56
N PRO A 68 -11.79 -8.07 4.80
CA PRO A 68 -13.10 -8.69 5.04
C PRO A 68 -14.23 -7.76 4.59
N SER A 69 -15.03 -8.23 3.63
CA SER A 69 -16.02 -7.42 2.93
C SER A 69 -17.21 -6.99 3.79
N TYR A 70 -17.52 -7.72 4.85
CA TYR A 70 -18.76 -7.54 5.63
C TYR A 70 -18.53 -7.08 7.07
N GLN A 71 -17.29 -7.05 7.55
CA GLN A 71 -16.97 -6.86 8.97
C GLN A 71 -16.34 -5.50 9.28
N ARG A 72 -15.80 -4.81 8.29
CA ARG A 72 -15.01 -3.60 8.47
C ARG A 72 -15.47 -2.47 7.55
N LYS A 73 -15.20 -1.24 8.00
CA LYS A 73 -15.50 -0.03 7.24
C LYS A 73 -14.38 0.30 6.26
N GLU A 74 -14.66 1.21 5.36
CA GLU A 74 -13.80 1.71 4.30
C GLU A 74 -12.42 2.20 4.79
N ASN A 75 -12.38 2.94 5.91
CA ASN A 75 -11.13 3.41 6.50
C ASN A 75 -10.19 2.27 6.93
N TYR A 76 -10.74 1.15 7.42
CA TYR A 76 -9.94 -0.04 7.70
C TYR A 76 -9.28 -0.57 6.42
N GLY A 77 -10.03 -0.65 5.32
CA GLY A 77 -9.48 -1.09 4.03
C GLY A 77 -8.35 -0.18 3.54
N ALA A 78 -8.49 1.13 3.69
CA ALA A 78 -7.45 2.10 3.33
C ALA A 78 -6.19 1.95 4.19
N SER A 79 -6.37 1.84 5.52
CA SER A 79 -5.26 1.64 6.47
C SER A 79 -4.52 0.33 6.22
N GLU A 80 -5.25 -0.77 6.09
CA GLU A 80 -4.65 -2.08 5.86
C GLU A 80 -3.92 -2.15 4.53
N THR A 81 -4.52 -1.61 3.46
CA THR A 81 -3.88 -1.54 2.15
C THR A 81 -2.56 -0.77 2.22
N PHE A 82 -2.56 0.41 2.83
CA PHE A 82 -1.34 1.21 2.96
C PHE A 82 -0.28 0.50 3.81
N TYR A 83 -0.68 -0.11 4.92
CA TYR A 83 0.21 -0.90 5.77
C TYR A 83 0.86 -2.07 5.01
N GLN A 84 0.09 -2.85 4.27
CA GLN A 84 0.63 -3.99 3.52
C GLN A 84 1.57 -3.53 2.39
N ILE A 85 1.28 -2.41 1.74
CA ILE A 85 2.20 -1.80 0.76
C ILE A 85 3.54 -1.45 1.44
N ILE A 86 3.50 -0.73 2.56
CA ILE A 86 4.71 -0.34 3.31
C ILE A 86 5.47 -1.59 3.76
N ARG A 87 4.78 -2.55 4.39
CA ARG A 87 5.39 -3.79 4.90
C ARG A 87 6.08 -4.61 3.82
N LYS A 88 5.49 -4.69 2.63
CA LYS A 88 6.02 -5.52 1.54
C LYS A 88 7.13 -4.83 0.74
N LEU A 89 7.06 -3.52 0.59
CA LEU A 89 7.97 -2.79 -0.30
C LEU A 89 9.17 -2.17 0.41
N VAL A 90 9.00 -1.62 1.62
CA VAL A 90 10.06 -0.83 2.26
C VAL A 90 11.26 -1.70 2.58
N LYS A 91 12.44 -1.19 2.23
CA LYS A 91 13.74 -1.80 2.53
C LYS A 91 14.58 -0.86 3.38
N SER A 92 15.43 -1.43 4.22
CA SER A 92 16.40 -0.66 4.99
C SER A 92 17.33 0.13 4.07
N SER A 93 17.60 1.38 4.45
CA SER A 93 18.52 2.27 3.74
C SER A 93 19.17 3.24 4.71
N SER A 94 20.29 3.86 4.30
CA SER A 94 20.91 4.95 5.04
C SER A 94 20.01 6.18 5.05
N LYS A 95 20.04 6.94 6.14
CA LYS A 95 19.33 8.20 6.25
C LYS A 95 19.87 9.25 5.28
N THR A 96 19.05 10.22 4.91
CA THR A 96 19.48 11.41 4.17
C THR A 96 20.49 12.21 4.99
N GLU A 97 21.33 13.01 4.33
CA GLU A 97 22.33 13.87 5.03
C GLU A 97 21.63 14.97 5.84
N ASN A 98 20.64 15.61 5.23
CA ASN A 98 19.86 16.66 5.89
C ASN A 98 18.67 16.07 6.65
N LEU A 99 18.22 16.78 7.66
CA LEU A 99 17.02 16.41 8.42
C LEU A 99 15.81 16.35 7.49
N SER A 100 15.20 15.20 7.41
CA SER A 100 14.10 14.94 6.48
C SER A 100 12.97 14.14 7.10
N CYS A 101 11.78 14.31 6.55
CA CYS A 101 10.60 13.55 6.95
C CYS A 101 9.85 12.98 5.74
N ASN A 102 9.04 11.97 6.00
CA ASN A 102 7.97 11.57 5.10
C ASN A 102 6.64 12.17 5.60
N ILE A 103 5.75 12.49 4.67
CA ILE A 103 4.35 12.81 4.96
C ILE A 103 3.52 11.59 4.58
N LEU A 104 2.97 10.89 5.58
CA LEU A 104 2.26 9.64 5.38
C LEU A 104 0.78 9.78 5.69
N GLY A 105 -0.06 9.22 4.82
CA GLY A 105 -1.51 9.19 4.97
C GLY A 105 -2.32 9.87 3.88
N PRO A 106 -1.83 10.93 3.22
CA PRO A 106 -2.61 11.59 2.19
C PRO A 106 -3.05 10.60 1.09
N ALA A 107 -4.34 10.53 0.86
CA ALA A 107 -4.96 9.65 -0.12
C ALA A 107 -6.15 10.34 -0.78
N SER A 108 -6.57 9.83 -1.93
CA SER A 108 -7.71 10.39 -2.68
C SER A 108 -9.06 10.29 -1.94
N LEU A 109 -9.10 9.56 -0.83
CA LEU A 109 -10.27 9.47 0.07
C LEU A 109 -10.38 10.70 0.99
N GLY A 110 -9.29 11.45 1.18
CA GLY A 110 -9.26 12.64 2.02
C GLY A 110 -9.87 13.86 1.33
N PHE A 111 -10.73 14.60 2.04
CA PHE A 111 -11.23 15.88 1.57
C PHE A 111 -10.11 16.92 1.62
N ARG A 112 -9.89 17.65 0.53
CA ARG A 112 -8.85 18.69 0.39
C ARG A 112 -7.40 18.25 0.67
N HIS A 113 -7.12 16.96 0.61
CA HIS A 113 -5.80 16.38 0.91
C HIS A 113 -4.63 17.04 0.15
N ARG A 114 -4.87 17.60 -1.03
CA ARG A 114 -3.84 18.31 -1.81
C ARG A 114 -3.48 19.65 -1.22
N ASP A 115 -4.48 20.40 -0.76
CA ASP A 115 -4.28 21.69 -0.11
C ASP A 115 -3.56 21.51 1.23
N ASP A 116 -3.96 20.50 2.01
CA ASP A 116 -3.31 20.16 3.27
C ASP A 116 -1.82 19.83 3.08
N ILE A 117 -1.48 19.06 2.04
CA ILE A 117 -0.09 18.76 1.71
C ILE A 117 0.68 20.05 1.43
N ILE A 118 0.17 20.92 0.56
CA ILE A 118 0.83 22.18 0.18
C ILE A 118 1.14 23.03 1.42
N GLU A 119 0.20 23.15 2.33
CA GLU A 119 0.39 23.97 3.54
C GLU A 119 1.37 23.32 4.53
N ILE A 120 1.31 22.02 4.72
CA ILE A 120 2.25 21.29 5.59
C ILE A 120 3.67 21.33 5.00
N GLU A 121 3.83 21.17 3.70
CA GLU A 121 5.13 21.30 3.03
C GLU A 121 5.76 22.67 3.23
N LYS A 122 4.97 23.74 3.13
CA LYS A 122 5.44 25.11 3.40
C LYS A 122 5.94 25.27 4.83
N ILE A 123 5.20 24.76 5.80
CA ILE A 123 5.56 24.83 7.22
C ILE A 123 6.87 24.08 7.46
N LEU A 124 6.96 22.84 7.04
CA LEU A 124 8.13 22.00 7.27
C LEU A 124 9.38 22.55 6.57
N SER A 125 9.23 22.98 5.31
CA SER A 125 10.33 23.60 4.55
C SER A 125 10.78 24.92 5.20
N GLY A 126 9.84 25.72 5.73
CA GLY A 126 10.16 26.92 6.49
C GLY A 126 10.93 26.65 7.80
N MET A 127 10.83 25.45 8.34
CA MET A 127 11.60 24.96 9.48
C MET A 127 12.96 24.34 9.10
N GLY A 128 13.29 24.28 7.81
CA GLY A 128 14.50 23.64 7.31
C GLY A 128 14.43 22.11 7.25
N ILE A 129 13.24 21.54 7.25
CA ILE A 129 13.01 20.08 7.16
C ILE A 129 12.73 19.73 5.69
N GLU A 130 13.51 18.80 5.14
CA GLU A 130 13.32 18.33 3.78
C GLU A 130 12.19 17.29 3.71
N ILE A 131 11.33 17.40 2.70
CA ILE A 131 10.31 16.40 2.42
C ILE A 131 10.92 15.31 1.53
N ASN A 132 11.12 14.13 2.10
CA ASN A 132 11.71 13.00 1.41
C ASN A 132 10.68 12.21 0.57
N LEU A 133 9.48 12.03 1.11
CA LEU A 133 8.39 11.27 0.44
C LEU A 133 7.02 11.72 0.94
N ILE A 134 6.06 11.78 0.04
CA ILE A 134 4.63 11.88 0.36
C ILE A 134 3.97 10.59 -0.12
N ALA A 135 3.28 9.85 0.76
CA ALA A 135 2.66 8.58 0.43
C ALA A 135 1.36 8.34 1.23
N PRO A 136 0.42 7.58 0.65
CA PRO A 136 0.45 6.92 -0.66
C PRO A 136 0.25 7.85 -1.86
N LEU A 137 -0.27 9.06 -1.65
CA LEU A 137 -0.59 9.97 -2.75
C LEU A 137 0.66 10.39 -3.53
N GLY A 138 0.64 10.11 -4.84
CA GLY A 138 1.71 10.51 -5.75
C GLY A 138 2.98 9.67 -5.71
N ALA A 139 3.10 8.73 -4.76
CA ALA A 139 4.26 7.84 -4.65
C ALA A 139 4.09 6.61 -5.54
N SER A 140 5.13 6.28 -6.30
CA SER A 140 5.22 5.00 -7.00
C SER A 140 5.65 3.88 -6.04
N PRO A 141 5.43 2.59 -6.38
CA PRO A 141 5.98 1.48 -5.62
C PRO A 141 7.50 1.57 -5.45
N GLU A 142 8.21 2.05 -6.46
CA GLU A 142 9.67 2.26 -6.42
C GLU A 142 10.05 3.38 -5.44
N ASP A 143 9.31 4.49 -5.41
CA ASP A 143 9.54 5.55 -4.43
C ASP A 143 9.34 5.05 -3.01
N ILE A 144 8.25 4.31 -2.75
CA ILE A 144 7.99 3.71 -1.44
C ILE A 144 9.14 2.78 -1.04
N GLN A 145 9.59 1.92 -1.94
CA GLN A 145 10.67 0.97 -1.68
C GLN A 145 11.99 1.67 -1.35
N ASN A 146 12.35 2.69 -2.12
CA ASN A 146 13.69 3.26 -2.12
C ASN A 146 13.83 4.51 -1.25
N LYS A 147 12.74 5.19 -0.91
CA LYS A 147 12.78 6.46 -0.18
C LYS A 147 12.27 6.36 1.25
N THR A 148 11.24 5.53 1.54
CA THR A 148 10.55 5.57 2.83
C THR A 148 11.51 5.50 4.02
N ALA A 149 12.44 4.55 4.04
CA ALA A 149 13.35 4.34 5.17
C ALA A 149 14.47 5.40 5.26
N LYS A 150 14.63 6.27 4.25
CA LYS A 150 15.67 7.31 4.24
C LYS A 150 15.35 8.52 5.13
N ALA A 151 14.08 8.81 5.36
CA ALA A 151 13.70 9.91 6.23
C ALA A 151 14.03 9.65 7.69
N HIS A 152 14.28 10.71 8.46
CA HIS A 152 14.57 10.63 9.86
C HIS A 152 13.33 10.32 10.69
N PHE A 153 12.18 10.87 10.30
CA PHE A 153 10.89 10.67 10.97
C PHE A 153 9.73 10.76 9.99
N ASN A 154 8.53 10.44 10.46
CA ASN A 154 7.30 10.53 9.69
C ASN A 154 6.35 11.58 10.31
N VAL A 155 5.76 12.40 9.47
CA VAL A 155 4.59 13.23 9.80
C VAL A 155 3.36 12.44 9.38
N MET A 156 2.55 12.05 10.37
CA MET A 156 1.34 11.28 10.12
C MET A 156 0.16 12.24 9.90
N LEU A 157 -0.29 12.32 8.64
CA LEU A 157 -1.57 12.93 8.31
C LEU A 157 -2.62 11.82 8.18
N TYR A 158 -3.85 12.12 8.59
CA TYR A 158 -4.97 11.18 8.54
C TYR A 158 -4.66 9.85 9.26
N PRO A 159 -4.65 9.87 10.61
CA PRO A 159 -4.33 8.68 11.43
C PRO A 159 -5.11 7.44 11.05
N GLU A 160 -6.36 7.61 10.61
CA GLU A 160 -7.25 6.54 10.13
C GLU A 160 -6.70 5.77 8.92
N ILE A 161 -5.69 6.32 8.21
CA ILE A 161 -5.02 5.67 7.08
C ILE A 161 -3.60 5.25 7.46
N ALA A 162 -2.83 6.12 8.12
CA ALA A 162 -1.39 5.97 8.24
C ALA A 162 -0.91 5.39 9.56
N GLU A 163 -1.73 5.33 10.62
CA GLU A 163 -1.23 4.99 11.96
C GLU A 163 -0.58 3.60 12.01
N THR A 164 -1.19 2.58 11.41
CA THR A 164 -0.64 1.22 11.39
C THR A 164 0.70 1.17 10.68
N ALA A 165 0.82 1.86 9.53
CA ALA A 165 2.05 1.95 8.76
C ALA A 165 3.15 2.71 9.53
N CYS A 166 2.82 3.83 10.18
CA CYS A 166 3.78 4.59 10.98
C CYS A 166 4.32 3.79 12.18
N ARG A 167 3.44 3.09 12.92
CA ARG A 167 3.85 2.21 14.01
C ARG A 167 4.79 1.08 13.53
N TYR A 168 4.52 0.52 12.37
CA TYR A 168 5.39 -0.49 11.76
C TYR A 168 6.77 0.10 11.43
N LEU A 169 6.83 1.28 10.80
CA LEU A 169 8.09 1.94 10.46
C LEU A 169 8.90 2.33 11.70
N GLU A 170 8.24 2.77 12.77
CA GLU A 170 8.90 3.05 14.05
C GLU A 170 9.53 1.79 14.63
N LYS A 171 8.79 0.69 14.66
CA LYS A 171 9.24 -0.58 15.24
C LYS A 171 10.36 -1.24 14.43
N GLU A 172 10.20 -1.33 13.11
CA GLU A 172 11.10 -2.13 12.26
C GLU A 172 12.29 -1.32 11.70
N PHE A 173 12.13 0.01 11.55
CA PHE A 173 13.13 0.89 10.94
C PHE A 173 13.63 1.98 11.88
N ASN A 174 13.22 1.94 13.16
CA ASN A 174 13.54 2.97 14.14
C ASN A 174 13.25 4.39 13.61
N GLN A 175 12.10 4.55 12.97
CA GLN A 175 11.69 5.78 12.31
C GLN A 175 10.47 6.37 13.05
N PRO A 176 10.68 7.28 14.00
CA PRO A 176 9.61 7.83 14.83
C PRO A 176 8.61 8.62 14.01
N TYR A 177 7.44 8.83 14.57
CA TYR A 177 6.39 9.62 13.92
C TYR A 177 5.75 10.62 14.86
N THR A 178 5.19 11.67 14.27
CA THR A 178 4.38 12.70 14.95
C THR A 178 3.02 12.84 14.26
N LYS A 179 2.03 13.27 15.05
CA LYS A 179 0.65 13.56 14.56
C LYS A 179 0.50 15.04 14.35
#